data_127cee23c575df3722ea4371f2dad080
#
_entry.id   127cee23c575df3722ea4371f2dad080
#
_cell.length_a   1.000
_cell.length_b   1.000
_cell.length_c   1.000
_cell.angle_alpha   90.00
_cell.angle_beta   90.00
_cell.angle_gamma   90.00
#
_symmetry.space_group_name_H-M   'P 1'
#
loop_
_entity.id
_entity.type
_entity.pdbx_description
1 polymer ?
#
loop_
_entity_poly.entity_id
_entity_poly.type
_entity_poly.pdbx_seq_one_letter_code
_entity_poly.pdbx_strand_id
1 'polypeptide(L)'
;MSIQQLRNLTTLCYIEQDGKYLMLHRVKKENDINKDKWIGVGGHFEADESPEVLREVKEETGYTLTAYRFRGIITFLYRDVCEYMCLYTADGFTGEPRECDEGALEWVEINKVEELDLWEGDKIFFRLLRENRPFFSLKLSYDENGILLDAVLDGEPIATKEGRKMPEAESGTMN
;
A
#
# COMPACT_ATOMS: atom_id res chain seq x y z
N MET A 1 16.33 -0.42 -20.31
CA MET A 1 15.27 -1.04 -19.47
C MET A 1 14.08 -1.38 -20.37
N SER A 2 13.62 -2.60 -20.35
CA SER A 2 12.37 -2.93 -21.03
C SER A 2 11.18 -2.37 -20.24
N ILE A 3 10.11 -1.98 -20.94
CA ILE A 3 8.86 -1.51 -20.34
C ILE A 3 8.31 -2.51 -19.30
N GLN A 4 8.64 -3.77 -19.42
CA GLN A 4 8.24 -4.82 -18.48
C GLN A 4 8.82 -4.65 -17.07
N GLN A 5 9.98 -4.03 -16.93
CA GLN A 5 10.62 -3.80 -15.63
C GLN A 5 9.95 -2.69 -14.82
N LEU A 6 9.26 -1.76 -15.48
CA LEU A 6 8.53 -0.68 -14.82
C LEU A 6 7.19 -1.13 -14.22
N ARG A 7 6.66 -2.27 -14.64
CA ARG A 7 5.37 -2.78 -14.17
C ARG A 7 5.37 -3.19 -12.70
N ASN A 8 6.54 -3.40 -12.13
CA ASN A 8 6.68 -3.79 -10.74
C ASN A 8 6.91 -2.61 -9.78
N LEU A 9 6.93 -1.39 -10.31
CA LEU A 9 7.08 -0.16 -9.54
C LEU A 9 5.77 0.61 -9.56
N THR A 10 5.21 0.82 -8.37
CA THR A 10 3.92 1.48 -8.22
C THR A 10 3.95 2.53 -7.11
N THR A 11 2.94 3.39 -7.09
CA THR A 11 2.66 4.28 -5.97
C THR A 11 1.39 3.85 -5.27
N LEU A 12 1.34 4.09 -3.97
CA LEU A 12 0.16 3.86 -3.13
C LEU A 12 0.01 5.08 -2.21
N CYS A 13 -1.11 5.74 -2.27
CA CYS A 13 -1.34 6.98 -1.52
C CYS A 13 -2.63 6.90 -0.69
N TYR A 14 -2.53 7.29 0.57
CA TYR A 14 -3.67 7.49 1.45
C TYR A 14 -3.83 8.98 1.71
N ILE A 15 -4.89 9.56 1.14
CA ILE A 15 -5.23 10.97 1.36
C ILE A 15 -6.04 11.07 2.65
N GLU A 16 -5.62 11.95 3.54
CA GLU A 16 -6.23 12.15 4.85
C GLU A 16 -6.94 13.49 4.94
N GLN A 17 -8.17 13.46 5.43
CA GLN A 17 -8.95 14.66 5.75
C GLN A 17 -9.94 14.34 6.88
N ASP A 18 -9.99 15.21 7.88
CA ASP A 18 -10.97 15.13 8.98
C ASP A 18 -11.01 13.75 9.68
N GLY A 19 -9.84 13.14 9.88
CA GLY A 19 -9.72 11.82 10.53
C GLY A 19 -10.14 10.65 9.64
N LYS A 20 -10.21 10.86 8.33
CA LYS A 20 -10.58 9.85 7.35
C LYS A 20 -9.51 9.67 6.29
N TYR A 21 -9.39 8.45 5.78
CA TYR A 21 -8.65 8.15 4.56
C TYR A 21 -9.59 8.03 3.37
N LEU A 22 -9.17 8.52 2.21
CA LEU A 22 -9.84 8.23 0.95
C LEU A 22 -9.43 6.82 0.49
N MET A 23 -10.39 5.90 0.51
CA MET A 23 -10.17 4.50 0.17
C MET A 23 -10.83 4.18 -1.18
N LEU A 24 -10.17 3.34 -1.95
CA LEU A 24 -10.68 2.81 -3.22
C LEU A 24 -11.14 1.37 -3.02
N HIS A 25 -12.44 1.14 -3.21
CA HIS A 25 -13.02 -0.20 -3.23
C HIS A 25 -12.96 -0.75 -4.65
N ARG A 26 -12.15 -1.77 -4.88
CA ARG A 26 -11.84 -2.35 -6.20
C ARG A 26 -12.95 -3.26 -6.69
N VAL A 27 -14.01 -2.69 -7.26
CA VAL A 27 -15.23 -3.44 -7.65
C VAL A 27 -15.55 -3.38 -9.14
N LYS A 28 -14.79 -2.64 -9.95
CA LYS A 28 -15.13 -2.40 -11.37
C LYS A 28 -14.41 -3.32 -12.36
N LYS A 29 -13.34 -4.02 -11.97
CA LYS A 29 -12.55 -4.90 -12.85
C LYS A 29 -12.66 -6.36 -12.41
N GLU A 30 -13.00 -7.26 -13.33
CA GLU A 30 -13.15 -8.70 -13.05
C GLU A 30 -11.82 -9.41 -12.76
N ASN A 31 -10.77 -9.12 -13.55
CA ASN A 31 -9.46 -9.78 -13.47
C ASN A 31 -8.45 -8.95 -12.66
N ASP A 32 -8.86 -8.55 -11.48
CA ASP A 32 -8.06 -7.71 -10.58
C ASP A 32 -7.63 -8.53 -9.36
N ILE A 33 -6.34 -8.60 -9.06
CA ILE A 33 -5.83 -9.27 -7.85
C ILE A 33 -6.34 -8.60 -6.57
N ASN A 34 -6.70 -7.32 -6.66
CA ASN A 34 -7.30 -6.54 -5.58
C ASN A 34 -8.83 -6.56 -5.60
N LYS A 35 -9.46 -7.42 -6.41
CA LYS A 35 -10.92 -7.45 -6.55
C LYS A 35 -11.60 -7.55 -5.18
N ASP A 36 -12.59 -6.70 -4.97
CA ASP A 36 -13.35 -6.54 -3.72
C ASP A 36 -12.54 -6.03 -2.53
N LYS A 37 -11.23 -5.81 -2.67
CA LYS A 37 -10.38 -5.23 -1.64
C LYS A 37 -10.50 -3.71 -1.59
N TRP A 38 -10.27 -3.16 -0.42
CA TRP A 38 -10.12 -1.73 -0.19
C TRP A 38 -8.64 -1.39 -0.14
N ILE A 39 -8.22 -0.46 -0.97
CA ILE A 39 -6.82 -0.02 -1.05
C ILE A 39 -6.75 1.51 -1.10
N GLY A 40 -5.55 2.05 -1.07
CA GLY A 40 -5.30 3.45 -1.39
C GLY A 40 -5.37 3.72 -2.88
N VAL A 41 -5.14 4.96 -3.27
CA VAL A 41 -5.06 5.38 -4.67
C VAL A 41 -3.60 5.34 -5.15
N GLY A 42 -3.39 5.09 -6.43
CA GLY A 42 -2.06 4.99 -7.02
C GLY A 42 -2.04 4.06 -8.23
N GLY A 43 -0.88 3.78 -8.74
CA GLY A 43 -0.72 2.91 -9.89
C GLY A 43 0.72 2.82 -10.38
N HIS A 44 0.91 2.25 -11.56
CA HIS A 44 2.21 2.05 -12.16
C HIS A 44 2.86 3.37 -12.59
N PHE A 45 4.18 3.44 -12.46
CA PHE A 45 4.95 4.56 -13.02
C PHE A 45 4.88 4.54 -14.55
N GLU A 46 4.82 5.72 -15.13
CA GLU A 46 5.12 5.91 -16.55
C GLU A 46 6.63 6.02 -16.74
N ALA A 47 7.09 5.80 -17.99
CA ALA A 47 8.49 5.99 -18.33
C ALA A 47 8.93 7.42 -18.00
N ASP A 48 10.11 7.55 -17.40
CA ASP A 48 10.71 8.82 -16.97
C ASP A 48 9.96 9.57 -15.86
N GLU A 49 8.95 8.95 -15.26
CA GLU A 49 8.24 9.51 -14.12
C GLU A 49 9.04 9.31 -12.83
N SER A 50 9.20 10.37 -12.05
CA SER A 50 9.75 10.25 -10.70
C SER A 50 8.73 9.59 -9.76
N PRO A 51 9.16 9.06 -8.61
CA PRO A 51 8.25 8.34 -7.70
C PRO A 51 7.25 9.25 -6.96
N GLU A 52 6.92 10.38 -7.51
CA GLU A 52 5.86 11.25 -7.00
C GLU A 52 4.49 10.75 -7.45
N VAL A 53 3.56 10.84 -6.54
CA VAL A 53 2.24 10.24 -6.67
C VAL A 53 1.22 11.14 -7.37
N LEU A 54 1.61 12.34 -7.76
CA LEU A 54 0.71 13.43 -8.20
C LEU A 54 -0.17 13.07 -9.40
N ARG A 55 0.42 12.48 -10.43
CA ARG A 55 -0.32 12.14 -11.67
C ARG A 55 -1.39 11.10 -11.42
N GLU A 56 -1.04 9.99 -10.80
CA GLU A 56 -1.96 8.89 -10.53
C GLU A 56 -3.12 9.33 -9.64
N VAL A 57 -2.85 10.09 -8.59
CA VAL A 57 -3.90 10.59 -7.71
C VAL A 57 -4.84 11.52 -8.48
N LYS A 58 -4.31 12.40 -9.33
CA LYS A 58 -5.13 13.29 -10.17
C LYS A 58 -6.03 12.51 -11.12
N GLU A 59 -5.49 11.51 -11.78
CA GLU A 59 -6.24 10.68 -12.73
C GLU A 59 -7.35 9.89 -12.03
N GLU A 60 -7.06 9.29 -10.87
CA GLU A 60 -8.01 8.44 -10.16
C GLU A 60 -9.05 9.22 -9.35
N THR A 61 -8.68 10.35 -8.78
CA THR A 61 -9.52 11.06 -7.82
C THR A 61 -10.02 12.44 -8.29
N GLY A 62 -9.32 13.06 -9.23
CA GLY A 62 -9.51 14.45 -9.61
C GLY A 62 -8.78 15.46 -8.70
N TYR A 63 -8.19 15.00 -7.63
CA TYR A 63 -7.49 15.86 -6.68
C TYR A 63 -6.04 16.11 -7.08
N THR A 64 -5.58 17.33 -6.86
CA THR A 64 -4.17 17.72 -6.97
C THR A 64 -3.61 17.84 -5.56
N LEU A 65 -2.62 17.00 -5.23
CA LEU A 65 -1.98 17.02 -3.93
C LEU A 65 -1.12 18.28 -3.76
N THR A 66 -1.23 18.93 -2.61
CA THR A 66 -0.46 20.12 -2.23
C THR A 66 0.48 19.87 -1.04
N ALA A 67 0.18 18.86 -0.23
CA ALA A 67 1.02 18.41 0.88
C ALA A 67 0.98 16.89 0.96
N TYR A 68 2.13 16.26 0.81
CA TYR A 68 2.27 14.81 0.85
C TYR A 68 3.65 14.41 1.34
N ARG A 69 3.76 13.18 1.84
CA ARG A 69 5.01 12.64 2.38
C ARG A 69 5.27 11.23 1.85
N PHE A 70 6.49 10.97 1.46
CA PHE A 70 6.97 9.62 1.14
C PHE A 70 7.24 8.88 2.45
N ARG A 71 6.44 7.87 2.76
CA ARG A 71 6.45 7.20 4.07
C ARG A 71 7.29 5.93 4.11
N GLY A 72 7.42 5.22 3.00
CA GLY A 72 8.17 3.99 2.95
C GLY A 72 7.98 3.24 1.63
N ILE A 73 8.61 2.06 1.56
CA ILE A 73 8.48 1.15 0.42
C ILE A 73 7.89 -0.16 0.92
N ILE A 74 6.81 -0.60 0.26
CA ILE A 74 6.17 -1.88 0.53
C ILE A 74 6.57 -2.85 -0.58
N THR A 75 7.13 -3.99 -0.21
CA THR A 75 7.38 -5.09 -1.14
C THR A 75 6.25 -6.10 -0.98
N PHE A 76 5.45 -6.27 -2.03
CA PHE A 76 4.28 -7.13 -2.05
C PHE A 76 4.56 -8.37 -2.89
N LEU A 77 4.45 -9.54 -2.28
CA LEU A 77 4.67 -10.85 -2.93
C LEU A 77 3.42 -11.70 -2.83
N TYR A 78 2.82 -11.98 -3.96
CA TYR A 78 1.64 -12.83 -4.07
C TYR A 78 1.66 -13.57 -5.41
N ARG A 79 1.70 -14.91 -5.37
CA ARG A 79 1.82 -15.76 -6.56
C ARG A 79 3.07 -15.38 -7.38
N ASP A 80 2.91 -15.06 -8.66
CA ASP A 80 3.97 -14.60 -9.56
C ASP A 80 4.16 -13.07 -9.55
N VAL A 81 3.43 -12.36 -8.68
CA VAL A 81 3.51 -10.91 -8.56
C VAL A 81 4.55 -10.52 -7.51
N CYS A 82 5.48 -9.67 -7.90
CA CYS A 82 6.39 -8.97 -6.99
C CYS A 82 6.31 -7.48 -7.31
N GLU A 83 5.72 -6.71 -6.42
CA GLU A 83 5.53 -5.26 -6.57
C GLU A 83 6.28 -4.51 -5.49
N TYR A 84 6.92 -3.41 -5.89
CA TYR A 84 7.52 -2.43 -4.99
C TYR A 84 6.65 -1.17 -5.02
N MET A 85 5.95 -0.92 -3.94
CA MET A 85 5.02 0.20 -3.84
C MET A 85 5.64 1.34 -3.03
N CYS A 86 5.74 2.51 -3.63
CA CYS A 86 6.11 3.74 -2.94
C CYS A 86 4.89 4.23 -2.16
N LEU A 87 4.95 4.15 -0.83
CA LEU A 87 3.85 4.49 0.06
C LEU A 87 3.89 5.98 0.43
N TYR A 88 2.80 6.67 0.15
CA TYR A 88 2.59 8.08 0.47
C TYR A 88 1.40 8.28 1.37
N THR A 89 1.45 9.34 2.17
CA THR A 89 0.27 9.94 2.80
C THR A 89 0.18 11.39 2.35
N ALA A 90 -1.03 11.92 2.24
CA ALA A 90 -1.27 13.30 1.83
C ALA A 90 -2.36 13.91 2.71
N ASP A 91 -2.14 15.13 3.20
CA ASP A 91 -3.08 15.87 4.03
C ASP A 91 -3.45 17.24 3.44
N GLY A 92 -2.96 17.55 2.26
CA GLY A 92 -3.32 18.75 1.52
C GLY A 92 -3.62 18.44 0.06
N PHE A 93 -4.76 18.92 -0.42
CA PHE A 93 -5.18 18.73 -1.80
C PHE A 93 -6.18 19.81 -2.22
N THR A 94 -6.30 20.01 -3.53
CA THR A 94 -7.26 20.91 -4.17
C THR A 94 -7.96 20.18 -5.30
N GLY A 95 -8.97 20.79 -5.88
CA GLY A 95 -9.69 20.25 -7.03
C GLY A 95 -11.02 19.62 -6.65
N GLU A 96 -11.68 19.08 -7.66
CA GLU A 96 -12.99 18.45 -7.52
C GLU A 96 -12.89 16.93 -7.68
N PRO A 97 -13.65 16.17 -6.90
CA PRO A 97 -13.64 14.72 -7.02
C PRO A 97 -14.19 14.28 -8.37
N ARG A 98 -13.60 13.20 -8.89
CA ARG A 98 -14.08 12.55 -10.11
C ARG A 98 -14.33 11.06 -9.84
N GLU A 99 -15.15 10.44 -10.67
CA GLU A 99 -15.38 9.02 -10.61
C GLU A 99 -14.11 8.25 -11.01
N CYS A 100 -13.75 7.22 -10.25
CA CYS A 100 -12.64 6.35 -10.55
C CYS A 100 -13.08 5.17 -11.43
N ASP A 101 -12.32 4.89 -12.50
CA ASP A 101 -12.63 3.79 -13.43
C ASP A 101 -12.39 2.40 -12.81
N GLU A 102 -11.63 2.31 -11.72
CA GLU A 102 -11.22 1.05 -11.10
C GLU A 102 -12.10 0.61 -9.94
N GLY A 103 -12.91 1.51 -9.41
CA GLY A 103 -13.76 1.20 -8.28
C GLY A 103 -14.49 2.42 -7.72
N ALA A 104 -15.01 2.26 -6.51
CA ALA A 104 -15.70 3.30 -5.78
C ALA A 104 -14.77 3.95 -4.75
N LEU A 105 -14.71 5.27 -4.74
CA LEU A 105 -13.96 6.05 -3.74
C LEU A 105 -14.88 6.40 -2.57
N GLU A 106 -14.40 6.14 -1.36
CA GLU A 106 -15.09 6.51 -0.12
C GLU A 106 -14.13 7.04 0.94
N TRP A 107 -14.59 8.04 1.67
CA TRP A 107 -13.90 8.51 2.87
C TRP A 107 -14.27 7.61 4.05
N VAL A 108 -13.26 6.93 4.62
CA VAL A 108 -13.45 5.97 5.72
C VAL A 108 -12.68 6.46 6.95
N GLU A 109 -13.32 6.44 8.10
CA GLU A 109 -12.66 6.80 9.36
C GLU A 109 -11.40 5.96 9.59
N ILE A 110 -10.29 6.62 9.91
CA ILE A 110 -8.97 5.96 10.07
C ILE A 110 -9.02 4.85 11.12
N ASN A 111 -9.78 5.03 12.20
CA ASN A 111 -9.93 4.01 13.23
C ASN A 111 -10.81 2.81 12.81
N LYS A 112 -11.44 2.86 11.64
CA LYS A 112 -12.30 1.79 11.10
C LYS A 112 -11.74 1.13 9.83
N VAL A 113 -10.63 1.63 9.28
CA VAL A 113 -10.08 1.06 8.03
C VAL A 113 -9.69 -0.41 8.18
N GLU A 114 -9.25 -0.84 9.35
CA GLU A 114 -8.90 -2.25 9.60
C GLU A 114 -10.11 -3.21 9.60
N GLU A 115 -11.33 -2.69 9.66
CA GLU A 115 -12.58 -3.49 9.56
C GLU A 115 -12.96 -3.78 8.10
N LEU A 116 -12.35 -3.12 7.14
CA LEU A 116 -12.59 -3.33 5.72
C LEU A 116 -11.92 -4.62 5.24
N ASP A 117 -12.36 -5.11 4.07
CA ASP A 117 -11.68 -6.22 3.39
C ASP A 117 -10.36 -5.72 2.79
N LEU A 118 -9.29 -5.88 3.57
CA LEU A 118 -7.94 -5.47 3.23
C LEU A 118 -7.05 -6.70 2.99
N TRP A 119 -5.95 -6.48 2.30
CA TRP A 119 -4.82 -7.38 2.46
C TRP A 119 -4.33 -7.31 3.90
N GLU A 120 -4.09 -8.45 4.55
CA GLU A 120 -3.72 -8.49 5.98
C GLU A 120 -2.48 -7.64 6.32
N GLY A 121 -1.52 -7.61 5.42
CA GLY A 121 -0.31 -6.81 5.59
C GLY A 121 -0.55 -5.30 5.61
N ASP A 122 -1.63 -4.83 5.00
CA ASP A 122 -1.96 -3.40 5.00
C ASP A 122 -2.26 -2.89 6.41
N LYS A 123 -2.80 -3.75 7.28
CA LYS A 123 -3.02 -3.41 8.69
C LYS A 123 -1.73 -3.08 9.42
N ILE A 124 -0.63 -3.71 9.02
CA ILE A 124 0.69 -3.44 9.59
C ILE A 124 1.13 -2.02 9.24
N PHE A 125 1.11 -1.65 7.96
CA PHE A 125 1.56 -0.30 7.62
C PHE A 125 0.59 0.79 8.07
N PHE A 126 -0.71 0.52 8.19
CA PHE A 126 -1.63 1.49 8.82
C PHE A 126 -1.23 1.81 10.26
N ARG A 127 -0.80 0.83 11.03
CA ARG A 127 -0.28 1.04 12.39
C ARG A 127 0.99 1.84 12.40
N LEU A 128 1.93 1.52 11.49
CA LEU A 128 3.17 2.27 11.35
C LEU A 128 2.91 3.74 10.98
N LEU A 129 1.94 4.00 10.12
CA LEU A 129 1.53 5.36 9.77
C LEU A 129 0.93 6.11 10.96
N ARG A 130 0.07 5.46 11.75
CA ARG A 130 -0.50 6.06 12.98
C ARG A 130 0.55 6.40 14.01
N GLU A 131 1.57 5.55 14.15
CA GLU A 131 2.70 5.76 15.04
C GLU A 131 3.68 6.81 14.52
N ASN A 132 3.43 7.34 13.32
CA ASN A 132 4.31 8.27 12.61
C ASN A 132 5.75 7.76 12.53
N ARG A 133 5.90 6.48 12.23
CA ARG A 133 7.21 5.85 12.10
C ARG A 133 8.04 6.55 11.00
N PRO A 134 9.34 6.81 11.23
CA PRO A 134 10.24 7.28 10.18
C PRO A 134 10.23 6.35 8.97
N PHE A 135 10.70 6.82 7.83
CA PHE A 135 10.74 6.07 6.58
C PHE A 135 11.14 4.60 6.81
N PHE A 136 10.32 3.67 6.30
CA PHE A 136 10.50 2.24 6.53
C PHE A 136 10.39 1.44 5.24
N SER A 137 10.94 0.22 5.27
CA SER A 137 10.66 -0.80 4.26
C SER A 137 9.87 -1.93 4.91
N LEU A 138 8.83 -2.39 4.25
CA LEU A 138 7.97 -3.47 4.73
C LEU A 138 7.77 -4.49 3.62
N LYS A 139 8.26 -5.71 3.80
CA LYS A 139 8.04 -6.81 2.88
C LYS A 139 6.92 -7.69 3.39
N LEU A 140 5.94 -7.96 2.53
CA LEU A 140 4.76 -8.75 2.83
C LEU A 140 4.68 -9.92 1.85
N SER A 141 4.70 -11.14 2.36
CA SER A 141 4.64 -12.36 1.55
C SER A 141 3.35 -13.12 1.84
N TYR A 142 2.59 -13.43 0.78
CA TYR A 142 1.30 -14.12 0.86
C TYR A 142 1.38 -15.51 0.25
N ASP A 143 0.56 -16.43 0.74
CA ASP A 143 0.40 -17.74 0.10
C ASP A 143 -0.52 -17.65 -1.13
N GLU A 144 -0.78 -18.80 -1.78
CA GLU A 144 -1.63 -18.88 -2.98
C GLU A 144 -3.06 -18.42 -2.77
N ASN A 145 -3.53 -18.44 -1.52
CA ASN A 145 -4.89 -18.04 -1.14
C ASN A 145 -4.97 -16.60 -0.62
N GLY A 146 -3.86 -15.86 -0.65
CA GLY A 146 -3.80 -14.49 -0.17
C GLY A 146 -3.69 -14.36 1.35
N ILE A 147 -3.23 -15.42 2.03
CA ILE A 147 -2.99 -15.40 3.48
C ILE A 147 -1.56 -14.90 3.73
N LEU A 148 -1.41 -13.95 4.63
CA LEU A 148 -0.11 -13.40 4.99
C LEU A 148 0.74 -14.46 5.70
N LEU A 149 1.87 -14.82 5.09
CA LEU A 149 2.85 -15.77 5.65
C LEU A 149 3.91 -15.07 6.48
N ASP A 150 4.50 -14.02 5.92
CA ASP A 150 5.66 -13.35 6.49
C ASP A 150 5.54 -11.84 6.34
N ALA A 151 6.05 -11.13 7.33
CA ALA A 151 6.25 -9.69 7.28
C ALA A 151 7.66 -9.36 7.80
N VAL A 152 8.38 -8.52 7.05
CA VAL A 152 9.73 -8.09 7.38
C VAL A 152 9.78 -6.57 7.37
N LEU A 153 10.09 -5.98 8.52
CA LEU A 153 10.15 -4.53 8.71
C LEU A 153 11.61 -4.10 8.89
N ASP A 154 12.09 -3.23 7.98
CA ASP A 154 13.48 -2.74 8.00
C ASP A 154 14.52 -3.86 8.13
N GLY A 155 14.27 -4.99 7.44
CA GLY A 155 15.14 -6.16 7.45
C GLY A 155 14.91 -7.13 8.62
N GLU A 156 14.01 -6.82 9.56
CA GLU A 156 13.72 -7.66 10.72
C GLU A 156 12.34 -8.34 10.61
N PRO A 157 12.25 -9.65 10.78
CA PRO A 157 10.98 -10.34 10.81
C PRO A 157 10.09 -9.84 11.94
N ILE A 158 8.78 -9.67 11.65
CA ILE A 158 7.79 -9.31 12.65
C ILE A 158 6.70 -10.38 12.74
N ALA A 159 6.03 -10.47 13.90
CA ALA A 159 4.97 -11.43 14.10
C ALA A 159 3.75 -11.11 13.23
N THR A 160 3.21 -12.12 12.57
CA THR A 160 1.91 -12.07 11.90
C THR A 160 0.79 -12.53 12.86
N LYS A 161 -0.44 -12.04 12.66
CA LYS A 161 -1.57 -12.30 13.58
C LYS A 161 -1.93 -13.78 13.78
N GLU A 162 -1.54 -14.67 12.89
CA GLU A 162 -1.89 -16.10 12.96
C GLU A 162 -0.96 -16.94 13.85
N GLY A 163 -0.20 -16.30 14.75
CA GLY A 163 0.56 -17.00 15.78
C GLY A 163 1.70 -17.88 15.27
N ARG A 164 2.06 -17.79 14.00
CA ARG A 164 3.30 -18.38 13.50
C ARG A 164 4.45 -17.56 14.08
N LYS A 165 5.07 -18.11 15.14
CA LYS A 165 6.35 -17.57 15.58
C LYS A 165 7.28 -17.63 14.39
N MET A 166 7.75 -16.46 13.94
CA MET A 166 8.89 -16.42 13.03
C MET A 166 10.03 -17.20 13.68
N PRO A 167 10.76 -18.03 12.91
CA PRO A 167 11.93 -18.70 13.48
C PRO A 167 12.84 -17.64 14.09
N GLU A 168 13.17 -17.82 15.38
CA GLU A 168 14.20 -17.00 16.00
C GLU A 168 15.44 -17.08 15.11
N ALA A 169 15.98 -15.93 14.74
CA ALA A 169 17.28 -15.92 14.08
C ALA A 169 18.22 -16.69 14.99
N GLU A 170 18.76 -17.82 14.52
CA GLU A 170 19.80 -18.54 15.26
C GLU A 170 20.91 -17.51 15.51
N SER A 171 21.08 -17.16 16.78
CA SER A 171 22.23 -16.43 17.21
C SER A 171 23.41 -17.36 16.97
N GLY A 172 24.05 -17.20 15.82
CA GLY A 172 25.31 -17.88 15.54
C GLY A 172 26.30 -17.47 16.60
N THR A 173 26.44 -18.32 17.60
CA THR A 173 27.59 -18.28 18.48
C THR A 173 28.79 -18.54 17.58
N MET A 174 29.45 -17.48 17.16
CA MET A 174 30.80 -17.61 16.66
C MET A 174 31.71 -17.97 17.85
N ASN A 175 32.16 -19.22 17.87
CA ASN A 175 33.34 -19.63 18.66
C ASN A 175 34.59 -19.15 17.92
#